data_834800b45b56889adfc4fa0fe2a6c5af
#
_entry.id   834800b45b56889adfc4fa0fe2a6c5af
#
_cell.length_a   1.000
_cell.length_b   1.000
_cell.length_c   1.000
_cell.angle_alpha   90.00
_cell.angle_beta   90.00
_cell.angle_gamma   90.00
#
_symmetry.space_group_name_H-M   'P 1'
#
loop_
_entity.id
_entity.type
_entity.pdbx_description
1 polymer ?
#
loop_
_entity_poly.entity_id
_entity_poly.type
_entity_poly.pdbx_seq_one_letter_code
_entity_poly.pdbx_strand_id
1 'polypeptide(L)' 'MNVAVVSPEEVLFEGEATQVITRTTDGDVAFLAGHAPFVGTLVEAETRVYLTDGSVREFQLAGGFVEVSNDTVSILAT' A
#
# COMPACT_ATOMS: atom_id res chain seq x y z
N MET A 1 -9.91 -1.78 -5.90
CA MET A 1 -9.46 -2.52 -4.70
C MET A 1 -9.50 -1.62 -3.49
N ASN A 2 -9.68 -2.21 -2.34
CA ASN A 2 -9.66 -1.48 -1.08
C ASN A 2 -8.23 -1.36 -0.59
N VAL A 3 -7.86 -0.18 -0.08
CA VAL A 3 -6.51 0.06 0.43
C VAL A 3 -6.59 0.69 1.81
N ALA A 4 -5.79 0.17 2.73
CA ALA A 4 -5.62 0.77 4.05
C ALA A 4 -4.14 0.95 4.32
N VAL A 5 -3.75 2.14 4.76
CA VAL A 5 -2.40 2.47 5.21
C VAL A 5 -2.51 2.90 6.66
N VAL A 6 -1.97 2.11 7.56
CA VAL A 6 -2.16 2.27 9.00
C VAL A 6 -0.81 2.35 9.70
N SER A 7 -0.66 3.30 10.59
CA SER A 7 0.49 3.38 11.51
C SER A 7 0.02 2.95 12.91
N PRO A 8 0.95 2.74 13.87
CA PRO A 8 0.53 2.38 15.22
C PRO A 8 -0.41 3.38 15.88
N GLU A 9 -0.30 4.66 15.52
CA GLU A 9 -1.08 5.73 16.15
C GLU A 9 -2.37 6.05 15.41
N GLU A 10 -2.43 5.81 14.09
CA GLU A 10 -3.58 6.29 13.33
C GLU A 10 -3.72 5.60 11.98
N VAL A 11 -4.91 5.73 11.41
CA VAL A 11 -5.16 5.33 10.03
C VAL A 11 -4.73 6.50 9.14
N LEU A 12 -3.74 6.28 8.28
CA LEU A 12 -3.24 7.31 7.37
C LEU A 12 -4.11 7.42 6.12
N PHE A 13 -4.66 6.31 5.68
CA PHE A 13 -5.54 6.28 4.51
C PHE A 13 -6.40 5.02 4.55
N GLU A 14 -7.65 5.15 4.10
CA GLU A 14 -8.53 4.01 3.90
C GLU A 14 -9.52 4.38 2.81
N GLY A 15 -9.62 3.56 1.77
CA GLY A 15 -10.54 3.83 0.68
C GLY A 15 -10.26 3.00 -0.55
N GLU A 16 -10.98 3.31 -1.62
CA GLU A 16 -10.84 2.65 -2.91
C GLU A 16 -9.68 3.24 -3.68
N ALA A 17 -8.94 2.39 -4.38
CA ALA A 17 -7.82 2.80 -5.21
C ALA A 17 -7.74 1.92 -6.45
N THR A 18 -7.06 2.44 -7.47
CA THR A 18 -6.83 1.69 -8.72
C THR A 18 -5.46 1.02 -8.70
N GLN A 19 -4.52 1.56 -7.94
CA GLN A 19 -3.16 1.03 -7.92
C GLN A 19 -2.44 1.51 -6.65
N VAL A 20 -1.56 0.66 -6.14
CA VAL A 20 -0.64 1.02 -5.06
C VAL A 20 0.76 0.66 -5.51
N ILE A 21 1.69 1.61 -5.40
CA ILE A 21 3.11 1.37 -5.69
C ILE A 21 3.87 1.55 -4.38
N THR A 22 4.65 0.55 -4.02
CA THR A 22 5.46 0.60 -2.81
C THR A 22 6.77 -0.14 -3.03
N ARG A 23 7.64 -0.14 -2.04
CA ARG A 23 8.94 -0.83 -2.15
C ARG A 23 9.10 -1.84 -1.04
N THR A 24 9.40 -3.08 -1.43
CA THR A 24 9.67 -4.16 -0.50
C THR A 24 11.16 -4.48 -0.48
N THR A 25 11.55 -5.40 0.40
CA THR A 25 12.93 -5.90 0.43
C THR A 25 13.33 -6.57 -0.88
N ASP A 26 12.35 -6.98 -1.70
CA ASP A 26 12.60 -7.60 -3.00
C ASP A 26 12.51 -6.59 -4.16
N GLY A 27 12.33 -5.31 -3.85
CA GLY A 27 12.27 -4.25 -4.85
C GLY A 27 10.89 -3.59 -4.93
N ASP A 28 10.73 -2.76 -5.96
CA ASP A 28 9.48 -2.05 -6.20
C ASP A 28 8.39 -3.03 -6.62
N VAL A 29 7.16 -2.77 -6.15
CA VAL A 29 6.01 -3.58 -6.52
C VAL A 29 4.81 -2.67 -6.74
N ALA A 30 3.99 -3.02 -7.74
CA ALA A 30 2.74 -2.34 -8.01
C ALA A 30 1.60 -3.34 -7.86
N PHE A 31 0.59 -2.96 -7.09
CA PHE A 31 -0.59 -3.78 -6.90
C PHE A 31 -1.76 -3.15 -7.65
N LEU A 32 -2.39 -3.95 -8.51
CA LEU A 32 -3.57 -3.56 -9.28
C LEU A 32 -4.72 -4.46 -8.85
N ALA A 33 -5.93 -4.08 -9.20
CA ALA A 33 -7.12 -4.89 -8.89
C ALA A 33 -6.91 -6.32 -9.39
N GLY A 34 -7.27 -7.29 -8.56
CA GLY A 34 -7.11 -8.71 -8.91
C GLY A 34 -5.72 -9.26 -8.70
N HIS A 35 -4.82 -8.51 -8.08
CA HIS A 35 -3.48 -9.01 -7.79
C HIS A 35 -3.54 -10.26 -6.91
N ALA A 36 -2.68 -11.23 -7.21
CA ALA A 36 -2.57 -12.45 -6.43
C ALA A 36 -2.18 -12.14 -4.97
N PRO A 37 -2.52 -13.02 -4.03
CA PRO A 37 -2.14 -12.83 -2.63
C PRO A 37 -0.63 -12.61 -2.50
N PHE A 38 -0.26 -11.67 -1.62
CA PHE A 38 1.13 -11.28 -1.45
C PHE A 38 1.37 -10.81 -0.02
N VAL A 39 2.55 -11.11 0.51
CA VAL A 39 3.00 -10.61 1.81
C VAL A 39 4.44 -10.17 1.63
N GLY A 40 4.77 -8.96 2.07
CA GLY A 40 6.13 -8.46 1.94
C GLY A 40 6.51 -7.52 3.07
N THR A 41 7.82 -7.38 3.26
CA THR A 41 8.40 -6.43 4.19
C THR A 41 8.74 -5.15 3.43
N LEU A 42 8.30 -4.01 3.94
CA LEU A 42 8.56 -2.72 3.32
C LEU A 42 9.90 -2.17 3.77
N VAL A 43 10.57 -1.48 2.86
CA VAL A 43 11.77 -0.71 3.19
C VAL A 43 11.41 0.77 3.21
N GLU A 44 12.31 1.61 3.73
CA GLU A 44 12.09 3.05 3.75
C GLU A 44 11.94 3.55 2.31
N ALA A 45 10.78 4.09 1.99
CA ALA A 45 10.48 4.61 0.67
C ALA A 45 9.11 5.29 0.67
N GLU A 46 8.82 5.96 -0.44
CA GLU A 46 7.51 6.55 -0.66
C GLU A 46 6.54 5.48 -1.17
N THR A 47 5.36 5.44 -0.57
CA THR A 47 4.25 4.62 -1.05
C THR A 47 3.23 5.53 -1.71
N ARG A 48 2.80 5.18 -2.92
CA ARG A 48 1.82 5.97 -3.66
C ARG A 48 0.54 5.18 -3.87
N VAL A 49 -0.57 5.83 -3.55
CA VAL A 49 -1.91 5.26 -3.71
C VAL A 49 -2.65 6.08 -4.76
N TYR A 50 -3.00 5.43 -5.86
CA TYR A 50 -3.69 6.07 -6.99
C TYR A 50 -5.18 5.90 -6.80
N LEU A 51 -5.90 7.01 -6.64
CA LEU A 51 -7.33 7.00 -6.34
C LEU A 51 -8.18 6.92 -7.60
N THR A 52 -9.44 6.56 -7.42
CA THR A 52 -10.37 6.38 -8.53
C THR A 52 -10.69 7.69 -9.27
N ASP A 53 -10.50 8.85 -8.62
CA ASP A 53 -10.72 10.15 -9.22
C ASP A 53 -9.49 10.68 -9.97
N GLY A 54 -8.42 9.88 -10.06
CA GLY A 54 -7.19 10.26 -10.73
C GLY A 54 -6.17 10.95 -9.84
N SER A 55 -6.50 11.26 -8.60
CA SER A 55 -5.54 11.86 -7.67
C SER A 55 -4.61 10.79 -7.09
N VAL A 56 -3.50 11.24 -6.51
CA VAL A 56 -2.49 10.37 -5.92
C VAL A 56 -2.22 10.83 -4.49
N ARG A 57 -2.25 9.87 -3.56
CA ARG A 57 -1.85 10.11 -2.17
C ARG A 57 -0.46 9.51 -1.96
N GLU A 58 0.44 10.27 -1.39
CA GLU A 58 1.83 9.86 -1.19
C GLU A 58 2.13 9.80 0.30
N PHE A 59 2.79 8.72 0.72
CA PHE A 59 3.14 8.49 2.12
C PHE A 59 4.61 8.11 2.20
N GLN A 60 5.40 8.90 2.93
CA GLN A 60 6.79 8.55 3.20
C GLN A 60 6.80 7.60 4.40
N LEU A 61 7.14 6.34 4.16
CA LEU A 61 7.14 5.31 5.20
C LEU A 61 8.56 4.90 5.54
N ALA A 62 8.81 4.63 6.82
CA ALA A 62 10.12 4.17 7.29
C ALA A 62 10.28 2.67 7.09
N GLY A 63 9.19 1.95 6.97
CA GLY A 63 9.19 0.51 6.82
C GLY A 63 7.83 -0.04 7.22
N GLY A 64 7.74 -1.35 7.39
CA GLY A 64 6.51 -2.01 7.79
C GLY A 64 6.25 -3.26 6.96
N PHE A 65 4.97 -3.56 6.77
CA PHE A 65 4.56 -4.76 6.06
C PHE A 65 3.41 -4.43 5.11
N VAL A 66 3.33 -5.19 4.02
CA VAL A 66 2.20 -5.11 3.11
C VAL A 66 1.60 -6.50 2.93
N GLU A 67 0.28 -6.56 2.94
CA GLU A 67 -0.46 -7.78 2.68
C GLU A 67 -1.51 -7.50 1.61
N VAL A 68 -1.58 -8.36 0.60
CA VAL A 68 -2.59 -8.30 -0.46
C VAL A 68 -3.39 -9.57 -0.43
N SER A 69 -4.71 -9.45 -0.32
CA SER A 69 -5.61 -10.59 -0.27
C SER A 69 -7.03 -10.13 -0.58
N ASN A 70 -7.75 -10.90 -1.39
CA ASN A 70 -9.17 -10.62 -1.69
C ASN A 70 -9.41 -9.18 -2.14
N ASP A 71 -8.61 -8.73 -3.10
CA ASP A 71 -8.70 -7.39 -3.68
C ASP A 71 -8.56 -6.27 -2.64
N THR A 72 -7.79 -6.54 -1.58
CA THR A 72 -7.52 -5.58 -0.52
C THR A 72 -6.01 -5.50 -0.30
N VAL A 73 -5.50 -4.27 -0.19
CA VAL A 73 -4.10 -4.01 0.13
C VAL A 73 -4.05 -3.38 1.52
N SER A 74 -3.34 -4.02 2.43
CA SER A 74 -3.17 -3.53 3.80
C SER A 74 -1.70 -3.22 4.02
N ILE A 75 -1.40 -1.97 4.36
CA ILE A 75 -0.04 -1.53 4.67
C ILE A 75 0.01 -1.15 6.15
N LEU A 76 0.88 -1.83 6.88
CA LEU A 76 1.11 -1.58 8.30
C LEU A 76 2.46 -0.89 8.43
N ALA A 77 2.43 0.44 8.57
CA ALA A 77 3.65 1.25 8.69
C ALA A 77 4.20 1.19 10.11
N THR A 78 5.50 1.20 10.21
CA THR A 78 6.18 1.25 11.52
C THR A 78 6.37 2.68 12.00
#